data_04f1ebce7be774e09f750e79723bb11f
#
_entry.id   04f1ebce7be774e09f750e79723bb11f
#
_cell.length_a   1.000
_cell.length_b   1.000
_cell.length_c   1.000
_cell.angle_alpha   90.00
_cell.angle_beta   90.00
_cell.angle_gamma   90.00
#
_symmetry.space_group_name_H-M   'P 1'
#
loop_
_entity.id
_entity.type
_entity.pdbx_description
1 polymer ?
#
loop_
_entity_poly.entity_id
_entity_poly.type
_entity_poly.pdbx_seq_one_letter_code
_entity_poly.pdbx_strand_id
1 'polypeptide(L)'
;MRTGIIGAGKVGCSLGKYFRLNDLEVTGYYDVNENLAKEAADFTATAFIKDLDTIVKESDTLFLTVPDDLITIIWNQIKDMSLEGKFICHCSGALSAGDAFPGIDKCGAFGYSVHPLFAVSDKYNSYKELSHAYFVIEGDEKHREEIAGILIILEMRCVI
;
A
#
# COMPACT_ATOMS: atom_id res chain seq x y z
N MET A 1 -5.92 -8.70 -9.07
CA MET A 1 -4.77 -8.47 -8.17
C MET A 1 -5.31 -8.02 -6.82
N ARG A 2 -5.01 -8.74 -5.77
CA ARG A 2 -5.51 -8.49 -4.41
C ARG A 2 -4.53 -7.61 -3.66
N THR A 3 -5.03 -6.54 -3.06
CA THR A 3 -4.21 -5.54 -2.38
C THR A 3 -4.42 -5.61 -0.86
N GLY A 4 -3.37 -5.89 -0.11
CA GLY A 4 -3.34 -5.80 1.35
C GLY A 4 -2.82 -4.44 1.82
N ILE A 5 -3.38 -3.91 2.91
CA ILE A 5 -2.96 -2.64 3.48
C ILE A 5 -2.41 -2.88 4.88
N ILE A 6 -1.15 -2.51 5.08
CA ILE A 6 -0.44 -2.56 6.36
C ILE A 6 -0.35 -1.13 6.90
N GLY A 7 -1.10 -0.87 7.97
CA GLY A 7 -1.29 0.47 8.53
C GLY A 7 -2.70 1.02 8.23
N ALA A 8 -3.50 1.18 9.29
CA ALA A 8 -4.90 1.64 9.21
C ALA A 8 -5.06 3.14 9.55
N GLY A 9 -4.03 3.93 9.24
CA GLY A 9 -4.01 5.37 9.39
C GLY A 9 -4.81 6.10 8.29
N LYS A 10 -4.62 7.41 8.19
CA LYS A 10 -5.33 8.27 7.22
C LYS A 10 -5.07 7.85 5.78
N VAL A 11 -3.80 7.60 5.42
CA VAL A 11 -3.40 7.21 4.05
C VAL A 11 -3.97 5.85 3.69
N GLY A 12 -3.75 4.83 4.53
CA GLY A 12 -4.24 3.46 4.27
C GLY A 12 -5.76 3.40 4.16
N CYS A 13 -6.47 4.08 5.06
CA CYS A 13 -7.92 4.12 5.05
C CYS A 13 -8.48 4.83 3.79
N SER A 14 -7.86 5.95 3.38
CA SER A 14 -8.26 6.70 2.18
C SER A 14 -7.98 5.90 0.91
N LEU A 15 -6.79 5.31 0.77
CA LEU A 15 -6.43 4.47 -0.38
C LEU A 15 -7.35 3.26 -0.49
N GLY A 16 -7.53 2.51 0.59
CA GLY A 16 -8.37 1.31 0.55
C GLY A 16 -9.83 1.61 0.25
N LYS A 17 -10.38 2.73 0.77
CA LYS A 17 -11.73 3.17 0.40
C LYS A 17 -11.82 3.52 -1.07
N TYR A 18 -10.85 4.27 -1.58
CA TYR A 18 -10.80 4.64 -2.99
C TYR A 18 -10.66 3.41 -3.90
N PHE A 19 -9.77 2.49 -3.57
CA PHE A 19 -9.59 1.24 -4.30
C PHE A 19 -10.89 0.43 -4.39
N ARG A 20 -11.57 0.25 -3.24
CA ARG A 20 -12.85 -0.47 -3.20
C ARG A 20 -13.96 0.19 -4.02
N LEU A 21 -14.03 1.51 -4.04
CA LEU A 21 -15.03 2.24 -4.83
C LEU A 21 -14.78 2.17 -6.34
N ASN A 22 -13.55 1.83 -6.74
CA ASN A 22 -13.13 1.66 -8.13
C ASN A 22 -12.86 0.18 -8.48
N ASP A 23 -13.55 -0.73 -7.82
CA ASP A 23 -13.56 -2.17 -8.09
C ASP A 23 -12.21 -2.89 -7.96
N LEU A 24 -11.22 -2.29 -7.30
CA LEU A 24 -9.99 -3.00 -6.94
C LEU A 24 -10.26 -3.89 -5.71
N GLU A 25 -9.81 -5.14 -5.80
CA GLU A 25 -9.93 -6.09 -4.72
C GLU A 25 -8.95 -5.74 -3.58
N VAL A 26 -9.48 -5.35 -2.43
CA VAL A 26 -8.71 -5.11 -1.20
C VAL A 26 -8.88 -6.31 -0.28
N THR A 27 -7.78 -7.02 0.00
CA THR A 27 -7.74 -8.18 0.91
C THR A 27 -8.21 -7.77 2.31
N GLY A 28 -7.70 -6.66 2.81
CA GLY A 28 -8.05 -6.15 4.13
C GLY A 28 -6.94 -5.31 4.75
N TYR A 29 -7.08 -5.09 6.07
CA TYR A 29 -6.15 -4.27 6.86
C TYR A 29 -5.49 -5.08 7.97
N TYR A 30 -4.19 -4.89 8.08
CA TYR A 30 -3.41 -5.22 9.26
C TYR A 30 -2.88 -3.92 9.91
N ASP A 31 -2.98 -3.83 11.21
CA ASP A 31 -2.34 -2.79 12.03
C ASP A 31 -2.00 -3.38 13.40
N VAL A 32 -0.90 -2.93 14.02
CA VAL A 32 -0.53 -3.33 15.38
C VAL A 32 -1.62 -2.94 16.39
N ASN A 33 -2.37 -1.88 16.10
CA ASN A 33 -3.60 -1.54 16.80
C ASN A 33 -4.80 -2.18 16.09
N GLU A 34 -5.21 -3.35 16.58
CA GLU A 34 -6.34 -4.10 16.02
C GLU A 34 -7.63 -3.27 15.89
N ASN A 35 -7.88 -2.32 16.80
CA ASN A 35 -9.10 -1.50 16.73
C ASN A 35 -9.06 -0.57 15.51
N LEU A 36 -7.90 0.00 15.19
CA LEU A 36 -7.74 0.82 13.98
C LEU A 36 -7.93 -0.02 12.70
N ALA A 37 -7.39 -1.25 12.68
CA ALA A 37 -7.56 -2.16 11.55
C ALA A 37 -9.02 -2.57 11.36
N LYS A 38 -9.73 -2.91 12.44
CA LYS A 38 -11.16 -3.24 12.41
C LYS A 38 -12.01 -2.06 11.93
N GLU A 39 -11.74 -0.87 12.46
CA GLU A 39 -12.43 0.36 12.05
C GLU A 39 -12.23 0.69 10.57
N ALA A 40 -11.00 0.53 10.05
CA ALA A 40 -10.71 0.74 8.63
C ALA A 40 -11.38 -0.33 7.76
N ALA A 41 -11.35 -1.59 8.17
CA ALA A 41 -12.01 -2.70 7.50
C ALA A 41 -13.54 -2.47 7.39
N ASP A 42 -14.18 -2.06 8.48
CA ASP A 42 -15.61 -1.73 8.51
C ASP A 42 -15.93 -0.56 7.57
N PHE A 43 -15.15 0.53 7.65
CA PHE A 43 -15.36 1.72 6.80
C PHE A 43 -15.21 1.42 5.31
N THR A 44 -14.29 0.54 4.95
CA THR A 44 -13.99 0.20 3.55
C THR A 44 -14.76 -1.01 3.04
N ALA A 45 -15.52 -1.70 3.90
CA ALA A 45 -16.20 -2.96 3.63
C ALA A 45 -15.20 -4.05 3.15
N THR A 46 -14.12 -4.23 3.92
CA THR A 46 -13.08 -5.23 3.69
C THR A 46 -12.85 -6.08 4.94
N ALA A 47 -11.82 -6.93 4.98
CA ALA A 47 -11.51 -7.78 6.12
C ALA A 47 -10.54 -7.10 7.11
N PHE A 48 -10.74 -7.37 8.40
CA PHE A 48 -9.69 -7.24 9.40
C PHE A 48 -8.78 -8.47 9.33
N ILE A 49 -7.48 -8.25 9.20
CA ILE A 49 -6.46 -9.30 9.16
C ILE A 49 -5.64 -9.24 10.45
N LYS A 50 -5.56 -10.37 11.14
CA LYS A 50 -5.00 -10.41 12.49
C LYS A 50 -3.47 -10.38 12.53
N ASP A 51 -2.81 -10.88 11.51
CA ASP A 51 -1.35 -11.06 11.49
C ASP A 51 -0.73 -10.78 10.12
N LEU A 52 0.58 -10.50 10.11
CA LEU A 52 1.36 -10.20 8.91
C LEU A 52 1.45 -11.39 7.95
N ASP A 53 1.56 -12.62 8.46
CA ASP A 53 1.65 -13.82 7.61
C ASP A 53 0.42 -13.95 6.73
N THR A 54 -0.77 -13.76 7.31
CA THR A 54 -2.03 -13.86 6.59
C THR A 54 -2.16 -12.78 5.51
N ILE A 55 -1.89 -11.51 5.84
CA ILE A 55 -2.04 -10.43 4.85
C ILE A 55 -1.01 -10.55 3.71
N VAL A 56 0.22 -10.97 4.02
CA VAL A 56 1.25 -11.25 3.01
C VAL A 56 0.84 -12.40 2.10
N LYS A 57 0.35 -13.51 2.68
CA LYS A 57 -0.06 -14.68 1.92
C LYS A 57 -1.24 -14.43 1.00
N GLU A 58 -2.22 -13.67 1.45
CA GLU A 58 -3.49 -13.45 0.74
C GLU A 58 -3.45 -12.29 -0.25
N SER A 59 -2.37 -11.51 -0.29
CA SER A 59 -2.25 -10.35 -1.17
C SER A 59 -1.17 -10.53 -2.23
N ASP A 60 -1.42 -9.99 -3.41
CA ASP A 60 -0.46 -9.91 -4.51
C ASP A 60 0.33 -8.60 -4.44
N THR A 61 -0.28 -7.56 -3.89
CA THR A 61 0.31 -6.24 -3.63
C THR A 61 0.11 -5.86 -2.17
N LEU A 62 1.14 -5.29 -1.55
CA LEU A 62 1.08 -4.77 -0.19
C LEU A 62 1.38 -3.27 -0.19
N PHE A 63 0.50 -2.47 0.39
CA PHE A 63 0.75 -1.06 0.67
C PHE A 63 1.09 -0.87 2.14
N LEU A 64 2.33 -0.46 2.42
CA LEU A 64 2.79 -0.06 3.75
C LEU A 64 2.47 1.43 3.94
N THR A 65 1.40 1.71 4.67
CA THR A 65 0.88 3.06 4.95
C THR A 65 1.07 3.45 6.40
N VAL A 66 2.18 2.98 6.96
CA VAL A 66 2.66 3.28 8.31
C VAL A 66 3.55 4.53 8.30
N PRO A 67 3.88 5.14 9.46
CA PRO A 67 4.89 6.18 9.56
C PRO A 67 6.23 5.78 8.93
N ASP A 68 6.97 6.76 8.41
CA ASP A 68 8.21 6.52 7.64
C ASP A 68 9.24 5.69 8.38
N ASP A 69 9.43 5.94 9.68
CA ASP A 69 10.35 5.21 10.57
C ASP A 69 9.95 3.74 10.80
N LEU A 70 8.69 3.38 10.52
CA LEU A 70 8.20 2.01 10.67
C LEU A 70 8.25 1.20 9.36
N ILE A 71 8.42 1.82 8.19
CA ILE A 71 8.39 1.13 6.90
C ILE A 71 9.45 0.04 6.84
N THR A 72 10.72 0.38 7.11
CA THR A 72 11.83 -0.58 7.09
C THR A 72 11.72 -1.61 8.23
N ILE A 73 11.11 -1.24 9.36
CA ILE A 73 10.85 -2.19 10.45
C ILE A 73 9.85 -3.26 10.01
N ILE A 74 8.74 -2.87 9.39
CA ILE A 74 7.77 -3.82 8.83
C ILE A 74 8.39 -4.64 7.71
N TRP A 75 9.16 -4.02 6.81
CA TRP A 75 9.90 -4.74 5.78
C TRP A 75 10.76 -5.87 6.37
N ASN A 76 11.52 -5.59 7.42
CA ASN A 76 12.35 -6.59 8.09
C ASN A 76 11.57 -7.73 8.74
N GLN A 77 10.27 -7.55 9.02
CA GLN A 77 9.41 -8.61 9.53
C GLN A 77 8.86 -9.51 8.42
N ILE A 78 8.67 -8.97 7.21
CA ILE A 78 8.03 -9.71 6.11
C ILE A 78 9.00 -10.21 5.04
N LYS A 79 10.22 -9.67 4.94
CA LYS A 79 11.17 -9.96 3.84
C LYS A 79 11.54 -11.44 3.68
N ASP A 80 11.46 -12.22 4.76
CA ASP A 80 11.77 -13.66 4.77
C ASP A 80 10.51 -14.54 4.54
N MET A 81 9.36 -13.92 4.29
CA MET A 81 8.12 -14.60 3.92
C MET A 81 8.08 -14.91 2.41
N SER A 82 7.04 -15.60 1.94
CA SER A 82 6.81 -15.89 0.52
C SER A 82 6.40 -14.63 -0.25
N LEU A 83 7.37 -13.90 -0.78
CA LEU A 83 7.18 -12.62 -1.49
C LEU A 83 7.37 -12.72 -3.01
N GLU A 84 7.70 -13.88 -3.55
CA GLU A 84 7.94 -14.09 -4.99
C GLU A 84 6.82 -13.49 -5.85
N GLY A 85 7.19 -12.61 -6.78
CA GLY A 85 6.25 -11.96 -7.71
C GLY A 85 5.33 -10.90 -7.10
N LYS A 86 5.48 -10.57 -5.81
CA LYS A 86 4.62 -9.57 -5.15
C LYS A 86 5.15 -8.15 -5.32
N PHE A 87 4.21 -7.21 -5.32
CA PHE A 87 4.49 -5.77 -5.32
C PHE A 87 4.45 -5.25 -3.87
N ILE A 88 5.53 -4.62 -3.43
CA ILE A 88 5.64 -4.03 -2.09
C ILE A 88 5.76 -2.53 -2.24
N CYS A 89 4.75 -1.80 -1.80
CA CYS A 89 4.64 -0.36 -1.98
C CYS A 89 4.66 0.37 -0.63
N HIS A 90 5.25 1.55 -0.59
CA HIS A 90 5.05 2.50 0.52
C HIS A 90 4.61 3.86 -0.02
N CYS A 91 4.06 4.71 0.85
CA CYS A 91 3.54 6.02 0.48
C CYS A 91 4.35 7.20 1.03
N SER A 92 5.54 6.95 1.60
CA SER A 92 6.44 8.01 2.07
C SER A 92 6.97 8.84 0.90
N GLY A 93 7.01 10.16 1.06
CA GLY A 93 7.70 11.07 0.15
C GLY A 93 9.16 11.32 0.51
N ALA A 94 9.66 10.72 1.60
CA ALA A 94 11.01 10.93 2.12
C ALA A 94 11.96 9.74 1.87
N LEU A 95 11.43 8.57 1.55
CA LEU A 95 12.19 7.34 1.32
C LEU A 95 12.11 6.92 -0.14
N SER A 96 13.23 6.46 -0.71
CA SER A 96 13.21 5.68 -1.95
C SER A 96 12.75 4.24 -1.70
N ALA A 97 12.30 3.54 -2.74
CA ALA A 97 12.00 2.11 -2.63
C ALA A 97 13.21 1.28 -2.19
N GLY A 98 14.41 1.66 -2.66
CA GLY A 98 15.66 1.00 -2.28
C GLY A 98 16.03 1.17 -0.81
N ASP A 99 15.80 2.35 -0.25
CA ASP A 99 16.04 2.63 1.17
C ASP A 99 14.99 1.97 2.07
N ALA A 100 13.75 1.93 1.60
CA ALA A 100 12.63 1.32 2.33
C ALA A 100 12.74 -0.21 2.39
N PHE A 101 13.17 -0.85 1.29
CA PHE A 101 13.13 -2.30 1.09
C PHE A 101 14.52 -2.88 0.72
N PRO A 102 15.55 -2.75 1.58
CA PRO A 102 16.88 -3.24 1.27
C PRO A 102 16.86 -4.76 1.00
N GLY A 103 17.43 -5.16 -0.16
CA GLY A 103 17.53 -6.56 -0.57
C GLY A 103 16.26 -7.18 -1.14
N ILE A 104 15.27 -6.38 -1.54
CA ILE A 104 14.00 -6.86 -2.07
C ILE A 104 14.15 -7.72 -3.33
N ASP A 105 15.14 -7.42 -4.16
CA ASP A 105 15.51 -8.22 -5.34
C ASP A 105 15.83 -9.68 -5.01
N LYS A 106 16.39 -9.94 -3.82
CA LYS A 106 16.71 -11.30 -3.33
C LYS A 106 15.49 -12.09 -2.89
N CYS A 107 14.37 -11.38 -2.59
CA CYS A 107 13.12 -11.99 -2.19
C CYS A 107 12.21 -12.30 -3.39
N GLY A 108 12.63 -11.95 -4.63
CA GLY A 108 11.82 -12.10 -5.83
C GLY A 108 10.60 -11.16 -5.89
N ALA A 109 10.58 -10.12 -5.06
CA ALA A 109 9.52 -9.11 -5.00
C ALA A 109 9.95 -7.81 -5.68
N PHE A 110 8.99 -6.93 -5.95
CA PHE A 110 9.19 -5.65 -6.63
C PHE A 110 8.81 -4.49 -5.70
N GLY A 111 9.76 -3.60 -5.42
CA GLY A 111 9.59 -2.49 -4.47
C GLY A 111 9.26 -1.18 -5.13
N TYR A 112 8.31 -0.44 -4.55
CA TYR A 112 7.89 0.87 -5.06
C TYR A 112 7.64 1.88 -3.94
N SER A 113 8.04 3.12 -4.20
CA SER A 113 7.46 4.31 -3.59
C SER A 113 6.28 4.75 -4.45
N VAL A 114 5.10 4.88 -3.86
CA VAL A 114 3.86 5.34 -4.50
C VAL A 114 3.34 6.51 -3.66
N HIS A 115 3.97 7.67 -3.84
CA HIS A 115 3.75 8.84 -2.99
C HIS A 115 2.67 9.76 -3.54
N PRO A 116 1.55 9.99 -2.82
CA PRO A 116 0.56 10.98 -3.21
C PRO A 116 1.09 12.40 -2.99
N LEU A 117 1.13 13.22 -4.03
CA LEU A 117 1.34 14.67 -3.93
C LEU A 117 0.04 15.36 -3.47
N PHE A 118 -0.48 14.90 -2.36
CA PHE A 118 -1.74 15.33 -1.77
C PHE A 118 -1.71 15.14 -0.25
N ALA A 119 -2.18 16.15 0.49
CA ALA A 119 -2.26 16.07 1.94
C ALA A 119 -3.48 15.24 2.38
N VAL A 120 -3.25 13.97 2.71
CA VAL A 120 -4.28 13.10 3.28
C VAL A 120 -4.50 13.48 4.76
N SER A 121 -5.36 14.46 4.99
CA SER A 121 -5.58 15.06 6.32
C SER A 121 -6.75 14.45 7.09
N ASP A 122 -7.75 13.93 6.40
CA ASP A 122 -8.96 13.34 6.97
C ASP A 122 -9.06 11.85 6.63
N LYS A 123 -9.14 11.00 7.66
CA LYS A 123 -9.20 9.55 7.53
C LYS A 123 -10.39 9.06 6.69
N TYR A 124 -11.53 9.73 6.79
CA TYR A 124 -12.80 9.28 6.22
C TYR A 124 -13.30 10.09 5.03
N ASN A 125 -12.63 11.19 4.69
CA ASN A 125 -13.07 12.06 3.59
C ASN A 125 -12.01 12.27 2.51
N SER A 126 -10.70 12.17 2.81
CA SER A 126 -9.64 12.46 1.83
C SER A 126 -9.69 11.54 0.60
N TYR A 127 -10.27 10.36 0.69
CA TYR A 127 -10.43 9.46 -0.46
C TYR A 127 -11.22 10.09 -1.62
N LYS A 128 -12.12 11.05 -1.36
CA LYS A 128 -12.94 11.72 -2.37
C LYS A 128 -12.13 12.57 -3.34
N GLU A 129 -10.94 13.00 -2.92
CA GLU A 129 -10.06 13.88 -3.68
C GLU A 129 -8.90 13.13 -4.35
N LEU A 130 -8.78 11.81 -4.14
CA LEU A 130 -7.65 11.04 -4.67
C LEU A 130 -7.62 10.96 -6.20
N SER A 131 -8.76 11.06 -6.89
CA SER A 131 -8.82 11.15 -8.35
C SER A 131 -8.16 12.43 -8.91
N HIS A 132 -8.02 13.47 -8.09
CA HIS A 132 -7.36 14.71 -8.45
C HIS A 132 -5.89 14.76 -8.00
N ALA A 133 -5.46 13.80 -7.18
CA ALA A 133 -4.09 13.73 -6.69
C ALA A 133 -3.13 13.23 -7.77
N TYR A 134 -1.92 13.76 -7.78
CA TYR A 134 -0.80 13.17 -8.52
C TYR A 134 -0.08 12.18 -7.63
N PHE A 135 0.36 11.08 -8.20
CA PHE A 135 1.19 10.08 -7.53
C PHE A 135 2.56 10.04 -8.20
N VAL A 136 3.62 10.14 -7.42
CA VAL A 136 4.99 9.88 -7.88
C VAL A 136 5.29 8.42 -7.65
N ILE A 137 5.72 7.72 -8.70
CA ILE A 137 6.09 6.30 -8.64
C ILE A 137 7.58 6.18 -8.90
N GLU A 138 8.29 5.59 -7.97
CA GLU A 138 9.71 5.26 -8.07
C GLU A 138 9.91 3.80 -7.60
N GLY A 139 10.85 3.05 -8.20
CA GLY A 139 11.16 1.68 -7.81
C GLY A 139 11.58 0.80 -8.98
N ASP A 140 11.21 -0.49 -8.95
CA ASP A 140 11.58 -1.47 -9.97
C ASP A 140 11.20 -1.03 -11.38
N GLU A 141 12.19 -0.97 -12.29
CA GLU A 141 11.98 -0.45 -13.65
C GLU A 141 11.21 -1.42 -14.54
N LYS A 142 11.33 -2.74 -14.31
CA LYS A 142 10.75 -3.75 -15.19
C LYS A 142 9.22 -3.82 -15.07
N HIS A 143 8.70 -3.62 -13.86
CA HIS A 143 7.28 -3.79 -13.56
C HIS A 143 6.59 -2.46 -13.21
N ARG A 144 7.27 -1.33 -13.44
CA ARG A 144 6.75 0.01 -13.12
C ARG A 144 5.44 0.30 -13.83
N GLU A 145 5.33 -0.12 -15.09
CA GLU A 145 4.10 0.08 -15.87
C GLU A 145 2.91 -0.71 -15.32
N GLU A 146 3.14 -1.83 -14.65
CA GLU A 146 2.08 -2.62 -14.02
C GLU A 146 1.48 -1.87 -12.82
N ILE A 147 2.33 -1.32 -11.95
CA ILE A 147 1.88 -0.48 -10.81
C ILE A 147 1.24 0.81 -11.31
N ALA A 148 1.86 1.49 -12.29
CA ALA A 148 1.28 2.70 -12.88
C ALA A 148 -0.07 2.39 -13.56
N GLY A 149 -0.19 1.27 -14.26
CA GLY A 149 -1.42 0.83 -14.91
C GLY A 149 -2.59 0.65 -13.93
N ILE A 150 -2.33 0.13 -12.73
CA ILE A 150 -3.36 0.00 -11.69
C ILE A 150 -3.86 1.37 -11.24
N LEU A 151 -2.95 2.31 -10.97
CA LEU A 151 -3.32 3.66 -10.54
C LEU A 151 -4.03 4.44 -11.65
N ILE A 152 -3.65 4.23 -12.91
CA ILE A 152 -4.33 4.84 -14.07
C ILE A 152 -5.76 4.28 -14.24
N ILE A 153 -5.96 2.97 -14.07
CA ILE A 153 -7.29 2.36 -14.08
C ILE A 153 -8.18 2.96 -12.98
N LEU A 154 -7.57 3.33 -11.86
CA LEU A 154 -8.23 4.03 -10.75
C LEU A 154 -8.40 5.54 -11.00
N GLU A 155 -8.21 6.04 -12.23
CA GLU A 155 -8.26 7.47 -12.60
C GLU A 155 -7.26 8.36 -11.82
N MET A 156 -6.27 7.78 -11.17
CA MET A 156 -5.21 8.50 -10.48
C MET A 156 -4.15 9.00 -11.48
N ARG A 157 -3.65 10.21 -11.27
CA ARG A 157 -2.63 10.81 -12.12
C ARG A 157 -1.24 10.37 -11.65
N CYS A 158 -0.45 9.75 -12.53
CA CYS A 158 0.87 9.25 -12.18
C CYS A 158 1.98 10.06 -12.87
N VAL A 159 3.08 10.29 -12.13
CA VAL A 159 4.38 10.75 -12.63
C VAL A 159 5.38 9.62 -12.34
N ILE A 160 6.07 9.18 -13.39
CA ILE A 160 7.00 8.04 -13.35
C ILE A 160 8.42 8.57 -13.46
#